data_ccaec62efd3757d652064f30bc63e851
#
_entry.id   ccaec62efd3757d652064f30bc63e851
#
_cell.length_a   1.000
_cell.length_b   1.000
_cell.length_c   1.000
_cell.angle_alpha   90.00
_cell.angle_beta   90.00
_cell.angle_gamma   90.00
#
_symmetry.space_group_name_H-M   'P 1'
#
loop_
_entity.id
_entity.type
_entity.pdbx_description
1 polymer ?
#
loop_
_entity_poly.entity_id
_entity_poly.type
_entity_poly.pdbx_seq_one_letter_code
_entity_poly.pdbx_strand_id
1 'polypeptide(L)'
;MILREIKVKDYLSKSKLGEYCINAYVGCPHKCRYCYASFMKKFTNHSESWGEFIDVKICDNPIDTKKLLHKKVFMSSVTDCYNPFEAKYKITRKILKQLVNVDCNLRLCTKNKLVLRDLDLLKQIKHLELAVSVNTLDENFRQYMDNASTIA
;
A
#
# COMPACT_ATOMS: atom_id res chain seq x y z
N MET A 1 -4.65 -5.69 17.73
CA MET A 1 -4.82 -5.32 16.30
C MET A 1 -6.23 -5.63 15.87
N ILE A 2 -6.99 -4.61 15.49
CA ILE A 2 -8.34 -4.76 14.95
C ILE A 2 -8.25 -4.92 13.43
N LEU A 3 -8.92 -5.93 12.90
CA LEU A 3 -9.03 -6.19 11.47
C LEU A 3 -10.50 -6.12 11.06
N ARG A 4 -10.81 -5.33 10.04
CA ARG A 4 -12.14 -5.26 9.43
C ARG A 4 -12.04 -5.44 7.93
N GLU A 5 -13.02 -6.10 7.33
CA GLU A 5 -13.22 -6.12 5.89
C GLU A 5 -14.31 -5.10 5.55
N ILE A 6 -14.00 -4.18 4.64
CA ILE A 6 -14.94 -3.15 4.21
C ILE A 6 -15.16 -3.25 2.70
N LYS A 7 -16.42 -3.30 2.30
CA LYS A 7 -16.79 -3.28 0.88
C LYS A 7 -16.62 -1.88 0.31
N VAL A 8 -15.94 -1.79 -0.81
CA VAL A 8 -15.74 -0.54 -1.56
C VAL A 8 -16.12 -0.73 -3.03
N LYS A 9 -16.46 0.36 -3.70
CA LYS A 9 -16.81 0.34 -5.12
C LYS A 9 -15.59 0.34 -6.03
N ASP A 10 -14.48 0.92 -5.57
CA ASP A 10 -13.24 1.07 -6.33
C ASP A 10 -12.06 1.21 -5.37
N TYR A 11 -10.88 0.76 -5.79
CA TYR A 11 -9.60 1.04 -5.12
C TYR A 11 -9.01 2.38 -5.54
N LEU A 12 -9.46 2.91 -6.68
CA LEU A 12 -8.92 4.10 -7.31
C LEU A 12 -9.54 5.37 -6.73
N SER A 13 -8.72 6.36 -6.46
CA SER A 13 -9.14 7.70 -6.06
C SER A 13 -8.26 8.77 -6.70
N LYS A 14 -8.80 9.97 -6.92
CA LYS A 14 -7.97 11.14 -7.31
C LYS A 14 -7.06 11.54 -6.16
N SER A 15 -5.86 11.98 -6.47
CA SER A 15 -4.87 12.36 -5.48
C SER A 15 -4.04 13.54 -5.93
N LYS A 16 -3.57 14.32 -4.94
CA LYS A 16 -2.58 15.41 -5.16
C LYS A 16 -1.13 14.90 -5.18
N LEU A 17 -0.87 13.67 -4.73
CA LEU A 17 0.47 13.05 -4.74
C LEU A 17 0.84 12.47 -6.11
N GLY A 18 -0.11 12.28 -6.93
CA GLY A 18 -0.08 11.88 -8.32
C GLY A 18 -1.40 12.35 -8.91
N GLU A 19 -1.81 11.83 -10.03
CA GLU A 19 -3.15 12.11 -10.56
C GLU A 19 -4.17 11.15 -9.93
N TYR A 20 -3.71 9.94 -9.60
CA TYR A 20 -4.49 8.88 -8.95
C TYR A 20 -3.71 8.19 -7.84
N CYS A 21 -4.46 7.69 -6.85
CA CYS A 21 -3.98 6.76 -5.85
C CYS A 21 -4.78 5.47 -5.87
N ILE A 22 -4.10 4.36 -5.60
CA ILE A 22 -4.72 3.06 -5.36
C ILE A 22 -4.41 2.66 -3.92
N ASN A 23 -5.44 2.57 -3.08
CA ASN A 23 -5.29 2.20 -1.67
C ASN A 23 -6.18 0.99 -1.36
N ALA A 24 -5.55 -0.17 -1.19
CA ALA A 24 -6.22 -1.42 -0.85
C ALA A 24 -6.53 -1.57 0.64
N TYR A 25 -5.90 -0.75 1.48
CA TYR A 25 -6.01 -0.81 2.93
C TYR A 25 -6.18 0.58 3.53
N VAL A 26 -6.72 0.64 4.76
CA VAL A 26 -6.71 1.83 5.62
C VAL A 26 -6.15 1.41 6.99
N GLY A 27 -5.28 2.22 7.57
CA GLY A 27 -4.47 1.82 8.72
C GLY A 27 -3.22 1.07 8.27
N CYS A 28 -2.25 0.92 9.18
CA CYS A 28 -0.98 0.27 8.84
C CYS A 28 -0.34 -0.37 10.08
N PRO A 29 -0.22 -1.71 10.12
CA PRO A 29 0.32 -2.42 11.28
C PRO A 29 1.83 -2.23 11.50
N HIS A 30 2.52 -1.58 10.56
CA HIS A 30 3.93 -1.22 10.77
C HIS A 30 4.13 -0.23 11.92
N LYS A 31 3.11 0.54 12.29
CA LYS A 31 3.10 1.38 13.48
C LYS A 31 4.31 2.31 13.59
N CYS A 32 4.76 2.86 12.46
CA CYS A 32 5.92 3.74 12.40
C CYS A 32 5.72 4.96 13.29
N ARG A 33 6.68 5.27 14.15
CA ARG A 33 6.63 6.44 15.05
C ARG A 33 6.60 7.78 14.30
N TYR A 34 7.14 7.82 13.10
CA TYR A 34 7.20 8.99 12.21
C TYR A 34 6.12 8.98 11.12
N CYS A 35 5.07 8.17 11.26
CA CYS A 35 4.08 7.99 10.21
C CYS A 35 3.27 9.29 9.95
N TYR A 36 3.48 9.90 8.79
CA TYR A 36 2.69 11.06 8.38
C TYR A 36 1.21 10.71 8.16
N ALA A 37 0.92 9.48 7.77
CA ALA A 37 -0.45 9.04 7.45
C ALA A 37 -1.34 8.87 8.68
N SER A 38 -0.83 9.04 9.90
CA SER A 38 -1.61 8.94 11.14
C SER A 38 -2.80 9.91 11.19
N PHE A 39 -2.74 11.03 10.45
CA PHE A 39 -3.87 11.97 10.31
C PHE A 39 -5.12 11.33 9.68
N MET A 40 -4.95 10.23 8.93
CA MET A 40 -6.05 9.51 8.30
C MET A 40 -7.01 8.88 9.30
N LYS A 41 -6.56 8.65 10.55
CA LYS A 41 -7.43 8.14 11.63
C LYS A 41 -8.71 8.96 11.76
N LYS A 42 -8.65 10.28 11.67
CA LYS A 42 -9.82 11.18 11.79
C LYS A 42 -10.92 10.94 10.74
N PHE A 43 -10.60 10.24 9.65
CA PHE A 43 -11.55 9.88 8.60
C PHE A 43 -12.04 8.43 8.71
N THR A 44 -11.70 7.75 9.80
CA THR A 44 -12.14 6.39 10.10
C THR A 44 -13.05 6.40 11.33
N ASN A 45 -13.85 5.35 11.48
CA ASN A 45 -14.68 5.16 12.68
C ASN A 45 -13.96 4.27 13.72
N HIS A 46 -12.61 4.38 13.81
CA HIS A 46 -11.82 3.65 14.76
C HIS A 46 -11.55 4.47 16.02
N SER A 47 -11.80 3.87 17.19
CA SER A 47 -11.36 4.40 18.48
C SER A 47 -9.90 4.08 18.75
N GLU A 48 -9.39 2.98 18.21
CA GLU A 48 -8.03 2.49 18.37
C GLU A 48 -7.00 3.50 17.81
N SER A 49 -5.78 3.46 18.36
CA SER A 49 -4.68 4.29 17.87
C SER A 49 -4.25 3.87 16.45
N TRP A 50 -3.69 4.83 15.71
CA TRP A 50 -3.09 4.54 14.40
C TRP A 50 -1.99 3.48 14.54
N GLY A 51 -2.06 2.43 13.71
CA GLY A 51 -1.18 1.28 13.82
C GLY A 51 -1.77 0.11 14.61
N GLU A 52 -2.95 0.27 15.23
CA GLU A 52 -3.64 -0.77 15.99
C GLU A 52 -4.88 -1.32 15.30
N PHE A 53 -5.18 -0.81 14.11
CA PHE A 53 -6.23 -1.32 13.24
C PHE A 53 -5.79 -1.37 11.77
N ILE A 54 -6.47 -2.18 11.01
CA ILE A 54 -6.40 -2.21 9.55
C ILE A 54 -7.77 -2.58 8.98
N ASP A 55 -8.25 -1.78 8.04
CA ASP A 55 -9.39 -2.09 7.21
C ASP A 55 -8.90 -2.62 5.87
N VAL A 56 -9.33 -3.81 5.54
CA VAL A 56 -9.06 -4.46 4.26
C VAL A 56 -10.21 -4.12 3.32
N LYS A 57 -9.91 -3.40 2.25
CA LYS A 57 -10.91 -3.06 1.25
C LYS A 57 -11.18 -4.25 0.34
N ILE A 58 -12.43 -4.67 0.27
CA ILE A 58 -12.91 -5.71 -0.64
C ILE A 58 -13.66 -5.04 -1.77
N CYS A 59 -13.18 -5.21 -2.98
CA CYS A 59 -13.79 -4.67 -4.20
C CYS A 59 -13.95 -5.79 -5.21
N ASP A 60 -15.18 -5.96 -5.69
CA ASP A 60 -15.53 -6.97 -6.70
C ASP A 60 -15.32 -6.41 -8.13
N ASN A 61 -15.27 -5.09 -8.28
CA ASN A 61 -15.09 -4.44 -9.56
C ASN A 61 -13.61 -4.40 -9.97
N PRO A 62 -13.30 -4.60 -11.26
CA PRO A 62 -11.97 -4.34 -11.77
C PRO A 62 -11.65 -2.84 -11.72
N ILE A 63 -10.36 -2.52 -11.68
CA ILE A 63 -9.90 -1.13 -11.79
C ILE A 63 -10.20 -0.62 -13.21
N ASP A 64 -10.74 0.57 -13.32
CA ASP A 64 -10.89 1.26 -14.62
C ASP A 64 -9.51 1.72 -15.12
N THR A 65 -8.82 0.81 -15.78
CA THR A 65 -7.46 1.03 -16.29
C THR A 65 -7.39 2.08 -17.40
N LYS A 66 -8.50 2.38 -18.08
CA LYS A 66 -8.55 3.44 -19.08
C LYS A 66 -8.29 4.82 -18.50
N LYS A 67 -8.74 5.03 -17.26
CA LYS A 67 -8.46 6.28 -16.53
C LYS A 67 -6.98 6.47 -16.18
N LEU A 68 -6.20 5.39 -16.18
CA LEU A 68 -4.80 5.40 -15.77
C LEU A 68 -3.83 5.62 -16.93
N LEU A 69 -4.27 5.57 -18.18
CA LEU A 69 -3.41 5.72 -19.36
C LEU A 69 -2.65 7.05 -19.30
N HIS A 70 -1.31 6.96 -19.36
CA HIS A 70 -0.36 8.08 -19.29
C HIS A 70 -0.43 8.89 -17.99
N LYS A 71 -1.05 8.35 -16.93
CA LYS A 71 -1.23 9.03 -15.65
C LYS A 71 -0.16 8.64 -14.63
N LYS A 72 0.06 9.55 -13.68
CA LYS A 72 0.87 9.27 -12.48
C LYS A 72 -0.02 8.62 -11.43
N VAL A 73 0.31 7.38 -11.09
CA VAL A 73 -0.45 6.55 -10.14
C VAL A 73 0.42 6.24 -8.95
N PHE A 74 -0.05 6.58 -7.75
CA PHE A 74 0.64 6.25 -6.51
C PHE A 74 -0.07 5.08 -5.81
N MET A 75 0.62 3.96 -5.64
CA MET A 75 0.08 2.84 -4.89
C MET A 75 0.41 3.00 -3.42
N SER A 76 -0.63 2.99 -2.59
CA SER A 76 -0.55 3.06 -1.12
C SER A 76 0.07 4.33 -0.57
N SER A 77 -0.62 5.44 -0.81
CA SER A 77 -0.21 6.77 -0.30
C SER A 77 -0.37 6.92 1.22
N VAL A 78 -1.22 6.13 1.85
CA VAL A 78 -1.59 6.28 3.28
C VAL A 78 -1.47 4.98 4.08
N THR A 79 -0.88 3.96 3.51
CA THR A 79 -0.62 2.65 4.14
C THR A 79 0.56 1.99 3.44
N ASP A 80 1.02 0.85 3.90
CA ASP A 80 1.95 0.01 3.14
C ASP A 80 1.17 -1.08 2.43
N CYS A 81 1.26 -1.15 1.09
CA CYS A 81 0.55 -2.15 0.31
C CYS A 81 1.07 -3.58 0.55
N TYR A 82 2.26 -3.72 1.10
CA TYR A 82 2.83 -4.99 1.54
C TYR A 82 2.82 -5.14 3.06
N ASN A 83 1.80 -4.57 3.73
CA ASN A 83 1.59 -4.84 5.13
C ASN A 83 1.41 -6.35 5.39
N PRO A 84 1.60 -6.87 6.63
CA PRO A 84 1.57 -8.32 6.90
C PRO A 84 0.30 -9.04 6.45
N PHE A 85 -0.86 -8.36 6.43
CA PHE A 85 -2.13 -8.97 6.00
C PHE A 85 -2.18 -9.22 4.49
N GLU A 86 -1.37 -8.51 3.70
CA GLU A 86 -1.25 -8.75 2.25
C GLU A 86 -0.76 -10.17 1.94
N ALA A 87 -0.03 -10.81 2.84
CA ALA A 87 0.37 -12.22 2.68
C ALA A 87 -0.86 -13.14 2.51
N LYS A 88 -1.93 -12.86 3.27
CA LYS A 88 -3.20 -13.60 3.23
C LYS A 88 -4.13 -13.10 2.12
N TYR A 89 -4.40 -11.79 2.09
CA TYR A 89 -5.44 -11.20 1.23
C TYR A 89 -5.03 -11.09 -0.24
N LYS A 90 -3.74 -10.88 -0.52
CA LYS A 90 -3.16 -10.80 -1.88
C LYS A 90 -3.84 -9.76 -2.77
N ILE A 91 -4.36 -8.68 -2.18
CA ILE A 91 -5.08 -7.63 -2.92
C ILE A 91 -4.11 -6.81 -3.76
N THR A 92 -2.96 -6.43 -3.22
CA THR A 92 -1.89 -5.76 -3.98
C THR A 92 -1.48 -6.58 -5.19
N ARG A 93 -1.28 -7.89 -5.03
CA ARG A 93 -0.98 -8.78 -6.15
C ARG A 93 -2.10 -8.81 -7.20
N LYS A 94 -3.38 -8.86 -6.77
CA LYS A 94 -4.53 -8.81 -7.69
C LYS A 94 -4.60 -7.49 -8.47
N ILE A 95 -4.26 -6.38 -7.81
CA ILE A 95 -4.20 -5.05 -8.44
C ILE A 95 -3.05 -5.00 -9.45
N LEU A 96 -1.85 -5.45 -9.08
CA LEU A 96 -0.69 -5.46 -9.97
C LEU A 96 -0.96 -6.27 -11.25
N LYS A 97 -1.64 -7.41 -11.15
CA LYS A 97 -2.06 -8.19 -12.33
C LYS A 97 -2.91 -7.40 -13.32
N GLN A 98 -3.72 -6.47 -12.85
CA GLN A 98 -4.52 -5.60 -13.71
C GLN A 98 -3.70 -4.48 -14.35
N LEU A 99 -2.55 -4.11 -13.74
CA LEU A 99 -1.71 -3.01 -14.18
C LEU A 99 -0.57 -3.41 -15.13
N VAL A 100 -0.24 -4.69 -15.24
CA VAL A 100 0.91 -5.20 -16.04
C VAL A 100 0.93 -4.63 -17.46
N ASN A 101 -0.21 -4.55 -18.14
CA ASN A 101 -0.30 -4.06 -19.52
C ASN A 101 -0.82 -2.62 -19.65
N VAL A 102 -0.85 -1.88 -18.54
CA VAL A 102 -1.35 -0.50 -18.53
C VAL A 102 -0.19 0.47 -18.66
N ASP A 103 -0.26 1.34 -19.65
CA ASP A 103 0.73 2.40 -19.84
C ASP A 103 0.45 3.55 -18.86
N CYS A 104 0.93 3.40 -17.62
CA CYS A 104 0.87 4.42 -16.58
C CYS A 104 2.20 4.49 -15.83
N ASN A 105 2.49 5.63 -15.19
CA ASN A 105 3.66 5.79 -14.34
C ASN A 105 3.29 5.36 -12.92
N LEU A 106 3.56 4.12 -12.57
CA LEU A 106 3.25 3.56 -11.26
C LEU A 106 4.40 3.81 -10.28
N ARG A 107 4.10 4.51 -9.18
CA ARG A 107 4.98 4.61 -8.03
C ARG A 107 4.46 3.78 -6.88
N LEU A 108 5.33 2.96 -6.30
CA LEU A 108 5.04 2.09 -5.17
C LEU A 108 6.11 2.26 -4.11
N CYS A 109 5.70 2.47 -2.86
CA CYS A 109 6.60 2.54 -1.72
C CYS A 109 6.26 1.45 -0.72
N THR A 110 7.29 0.77 -0.20
CA THR A 110 7.13 -0.23 0.87
C THR A 110 8.38 -0.30 1.73
N LYS A 111 8.24 -0.83 2.93
CA LYS A 111 9.35 -1.23 3.80
C LYS A 111 9.31 -2.73 4.14
N ASN A 112 8.46 -3.50 3.45
CA ASN A 112 8.26 -4.91 3.76
C ASN A 112 8.86 -5.79 2.67
N LYS A 113 9.66 -6.77 3.07
CA LYS A 113 10.26 -7.77 2.17
C LYS A 113 9.22 -8.61 1.40
N LEU A 114 7.95 -8.59 1.80
CA LEU A 114 6.88 -9.27 1.07
C LEU A 114 6.76 -8.79 -0.39
N VAL A 115 7.29 -7.63 -0.73
CA VAL A 115 7.37 -7.12 -2.12
C VAL A 115 8.10 -8.11 -3.04
N LEU A 116 9.05 -8.89 -2.52
CA LEU A 116 9.79 -9.90 -3.28
C LEU A 116 8.87 -10.98 -3.87
N ARG A 117 7.72 -11.26 -3.22
CA ARG A 117 6.72 -12.21 -3.72
C ARG A 117 6.20 -11.83 -5.13
N ASP A 118 6.12 -10.54 -5.41
CA ASP A 118 5.46 -10.01 -6.60
C ASP A 118 6.45 -9.48 -7.66
N LEU A 119 7.74 -9.83 -7.56
CA LEU A 119 8.76 -9.43 -8.54
C LEU A 119 8.41 -9.89 -9.97
N ASP A 120 7.74 -11.03 -10.10
CA ASP A 120 7.26 -11.54 -11.38
C ASP A 120 6.33 -10.56 -12.10
N LEU A 121 5.46 -9.86 -11.36
CA LEU A 121 4.54 -8.85 -11.88
C LEU A 121 5.22 -7.48 -12.00
N LEU A 122 5.97 -7.06 -10.98
CA LEU A 122 6.62 -5.77 -10.94
C LEU A 122 7.57 -5.56 -12.12
N LYS A 123 8.30 -6.60 -12.53
CA LYS A 123 9.19 -6.57 -13.70
C LYS A 123 8.46 -6.38 -15.05
N GLN A 124 7.18 -6.65 -15.10
CA GLN A 124 6.36 -6.49 -16.30
C GLN A 124 5.70 -5.10 -16.40
N ILE A 125 5.73 -4.30 -15.35
CA ILE A 125 5.16 -2.95 -15.37
C ILE A 125 6.13 -2.01 -16.08
N LYS A 126 5.69 -1.42 -17.17
CA LYS A 126 6.53 -0.66 -18.10
C LYS A 126 7.23 0.55 -17.46
N HIS A 127 6.50 1.30 -16.64
CA HIS A 127 6.99 2.50 -15.98
C HIS A 127 6.77 2.39 -14.47
N LEU A 128 7.61 1.59 -13.81
CA LEU A 128 7.56 1.37 -12.37
C LEU A 128 8.67 2.16 -11.66
N GLU A 129 8.28 2.93 -10.65
CA GLU A 129 9.17 3.43 -9.61
C GLU A 129 8.89 2.66 -8.31
N LEU A 130 9.75 1.72 -7.97
CA LEU A 130 9.69 0.99 -6.70
C LEU A 130 10.65 1.63 -5.72
N ALA A 131 10.12 2.22 -4.65
CA ALA A 131 10.89 2.78 -3.54
C ALA A 131 10.81 1.85 -2.32
N VAL A 132 11.96 1.53 -1.77
CA VAL A 132 12.08 0.76 -0.54
C VAL A 132 12.56 1.68 0.58
N SER A 133 11.75 1.78 1.64
CA SER A 133 12.08 2.65 2.77
C SER A 133 12.99 1.91 3.76
N VAL A 134 14.23 2.37 3.89
CA VAL A 134 15.20 1.91 4.88
C VAL A 134 15.56 3.09 5.78
N ASN A 135 15.21 3.03 7.05
CA ASN A 135 15.40 4.13 7.99
C ASN A 135 16.75 4.08 8.68
N THR A 136 17.26 2.89 8.91
CA THR A 136 18.50 2.63 9.63
C THR A 136 19.03 1.25 9.29
N LEU A 137 20.32 1.04 9.46
CA LEU A 137 20.97 -0.28 9.38
C LEU A 137 21.12 -0.92 10.77
N ASP A 138 20.81 -0.20 11.84
CA ASP A 138 20.79 -0.72 13.22
C ASP A 138 19.43 -1.39 13.49
N GLU A 139 19.44 -2.71 13.69
CA GLU A 139 18.22 -3.50 13.88
C GLU A 139 17.49 -3.16 15.20
N ASN A 140 18.22 -2.84 16.28
CA ASN A 140 17.59 -2.46 17.55
C ASN A 140 16.88 -1.12 17.42
N PHE A 141 17.51 -0.14 16.75
CA PHE A 141 16.89 1.13 16.48
C PHE A 141 15.69 0.99 15.52
N ARG A 142 15.80 0.12 14.50
CA ARG A 142 14.69 -0.17 13.60
C ARG A 142 13.46 -0.69 14.35
N GLN A 143 13.63 -1.67 15.25
CA GLN A 143 12.52 -2.23 16.05
C GLN A 143 11.86 -1.18 16.96
N TYR A 144 12.63 -0.19 17.41
CA TYR A 144 12.08 0.95 18.12
C TYR A 144 11.25 1.87 17.21
N MET A 145 11.61 2.01 15.95
CA MET A 145 11.01 2.95 15.01
C MET A 145 9.74 2.41 14.35
N ASP A 146 9.67 1.12 14.06
CA ASP A 146 8.50 0.50 13.42
C ASP A 146 8.47 -1.03 13.57
N ASN A 147 7.33 -1.63 13.23
CA ASN A 147 7.09 -3.08 13.27
C ASN A 147 7.24 -3.74 11.88
N ALA A 148 7.81 -3.06 10.90
CA ALA A 148 7.99 -3.65 9.58
C ALA A 148 9.01 -4.80 9.63
N SER A 149 8.82 -5.80 8.77
CA SER A 149 9.86 -6.80 8.53
C SER A 149 11.00 -6.17 7.74
N THR A 150 12.23 -6.40 8.16
CA THR A 150 13.41 -5.95 7.42
C THR A 150 13.49 -6.57 6.03
N ILE A 151 14.14 -5.87 5.12
CA ILE A 151 14.50 -6.36 3.77
C ILE A 151 15.88 -7.04 3.82
N ALA A 152 16.47 -7.12 5.00
CA ALA A 152 17.76 -7.80 5.20
C ALA A 152 17.62 -9.33 5.10
#